data_7e558c034d52b29b7628e0cc77fe68a8
#
_entry.id   7e558c034d52b29b7628e0cc77fe68a8
#
_cell.length_a   1.000
_cell.length_b   1.000
_cell.length_c   1.000
_cell.angle_alpha   90.00
_cell.angle_beta   90.00
_cell.angle_gamma   90.00
#
_symmetry.space_group_name_H-M   'P 1'
#
loop_
_entity.id
_entity.type
_entity.pdbx_description
1 polymer ?
#
loop_
_entity_poly.entity_id
_entity_poly.type
_entity_poly.pdbx_seq_one_letter_code
_entity_poly.pdbx_strand_id
1 'polypeptide(L)'
;MEQATKKVKPTAKKRSTRAKKAVISNEMYMQWYETMLRIRKFEERALMLYGQQKIRGFCHVYIGQEAITAGMESALRREDNLVTAYRQHGTAIGRGIPTNKAMAELMGKSNGINKGKGGSMHFFSAEHNYFGGNGIVGAQIPIGAGIAFAEKYKGTDNLCVTMFGDGAARQGALHEAFNMAMAWDIPALFVCENNGYAMGTSTSRTSNVTDMVKLGLSYDMPSASVDGMDPEAVYNAVMTAAEHIRAGKGPYYLEIRTYRFKGHSVSDPGKYRSKEEVAEYKEKDPVKVLEAKIVDGGIATPEAIKAIKDMIKKEIDDAVAYAEAGEYPDPSELYTDNYMQEDYPFIKD
;
A
#
# COMPACT_ATOMS: atom_id res chain seq x y z
N MET A 1 49.25 34.21 10.62
CA MET A 1 48.33 33.07 10.40
C MET A 1 47.41 33.47 9.27
N GLU A 2 47.73 33.05 8.06
CA GLU A 2 46.99 33.33 6.84
C GLU A 2 45.92 32.28 6.65
N GLN A 3 44.64 32.69 6.62
CA GLN A 3 43.53 31.81 6.32
C GLN A 3 43.37 31.71 4.80
N ALA A 4 43.64 30.52 4.29
CA ALA A 4 43.42 30.19 2.89
C ALA A 4 41.92 29.98 2.60
N THR A 5 41.32 30.94 1.91
CA THR A 5 39.95 30.84 1.37
C THR A 5 39.92 29.86 0.19
N LYS A 6 39.37 28.65 0.39
CA LYS A 6 39.08 27.72 -0.71
C LYS A 6 37.93 28.25 -1.56
N LYS A 7 38.20 28.61 -2.78
CA LYS A 7 37.18 28.91 -3.81
C LYS A 7 36.42 27.66 -4.15
N VAL A 8 35.11 27.66 -3.83
CA VAL A 8 34.16 26.60 -4.25
C VAL A 8 33.90 26.78 -5.75
N LYS A 9 34.25 25.77 -6.56
CA LYS A 9 33.92 25.74 -8.00
C LYS A 9 32.40 25.48 -8.16
N PRO A 10 31.69 26.15 -9.10
CA PRO A 10 30.28 25.89 -9.35
C PRO A 10 30.10 24.48 -9.92
N THR A 11 29.30 23.68 -9.24
CA THR A 11 28.90 22.35 -9.69
C THR A 11 28.01 22.46 -10.93
N ALA A 12 28.45 21.84 -12.02
CA ALA A 12 27.69 21.76 -13.27
C ALA A 12 26.34 21.06 -13.01
N LYS A 13 25.23 21.69 -13.42
CA LYS A 13 23.90 21.09 -13.43
C LYS A 13 23.94 19.79 -14.22
N LYS A 14 23.87 18.64 -13.53
CA LYS A 14 23.67 17.35 -14.18
C LYS A 14 22.29 17.37 -14.87
N ARG A 15 22.28 17.25 -16.19
CA ARG A 15 21.11 16.99 -17.00
C ARG A 15 20.43 15.73 -16.45
N SER A 16 19.16 15.84 -16.02
CA SER A 16 18.33 14.68 -15.70
C SER A 16 18.21 13.82 -16.97
N THR A 17 18.78 12.66 -16.96
CA THR A 17 18.52 11.62 -17.96
C THR A 17 17.08 11.16 -17.74
N ARG A 18 16.19 11.55 -18.64
CA ARG A 18 14.79 11.08 -18.67
C ARG A 18 14.84 9.56 -18.77
N ALA A 19 14.43 8.87 -17.71
CA ALA A 19 14.33 7.42 -17.71
C ALA A 19 13.51 6.99 -18.95
N LYS A 20 13.97 6.00 -19.69
CA LYS A 20 13.20 5.43 -20.80
C LYS A 20 11.96 4.80 -20.18
N LYS A 21 10.76 5.29 -20.56
CA LYS A 21 9.51 4.63 -20.16
C LYS A 21 9.57 3.18 -20.63
N ALA A 22 9.29 2.24 -19.71
CA ALA A 22 9.15 0.84 -20.09
C ALA A 22 7.99 0.71 -21.10
N VAL A 23 8.14 -0.17 -22.07
CA VAL A 23 7.04 -0.50 -22.97
C VAL A 23 6.09 -1.41 -22.21
N ILE A 24 4.90 -0.92 -21.91
CA ILE A 24 3.86 -1.69 -21.21
C ILE A 24 3.22 -2.66 -22.18
N SER A 25 3.22 -3.95 -21.84
CA SER A 25 2.57 -4.96 -22.69
C SER A 25 1.05 -5.01 -22.48
N ASN A 26 0.34 -5.59 -23.46
CA ASN A 26 -1.10 -5.81 -23.34
C ASN A 26 -1.45 -6.71 -22.14
N GLU A 27 -0.62 -7.72 -21.88
CA GLU A 27 -0.78 -8.63 -20.75
C GLU A 27 -0.70 -7.88 -19.41
N MET A 28 0.18 -6.87 -19.32
CA MET A 28 0.30 -6.07 -18.10
C MET A 28 -0.94 -5.20 -17.85
N TYR A 29 -1.54 -4.62 -18.90
CA TYR A 29 -2.81 -3.90 -18.76
C TYR A 29 -3.93 -4.84 -18.28
N MET A 30 -4.00 -6.07 -18.81
CA MET A 30 -4.96 -7.08 -18.37
C MET A 30 -4.74 -7.49 -16.93
N GLN A 31 -3.48 -7.70 -16.51
CA GLN A 31 -3.12 -8.04 -15.14
C GLN A 31 -3.51 -6.91 -14.16
N TRP A 32 -3.24 -5.66 -14.51
CA TRP A 32 -3.66 -4.52 -13.70
C TRP A 32 -5.17 -4.45 -13.55
N TYR A 33 -5.89 -4.61 -14.65
CA TYR A 33 -7.36 -4.59 -14.63
C TYR A 33 -7.92 -5.70 -13.74
N GLU A 34 -7.43 -6.92 -13.90
CA GLU A 34 -7.83 -8.07 -13.09
C GLU A 34 -7.56 -7.84 -11.60
N THR A 35 -6.37 -7.36 -11.26
CA THR A 35 -5.98 -7.05 -9.88
C THR A 35 -6.87 -5.97 -9.27
N MET A 36 -7.07 -4.87 -9.97
CA MET A 36 -7.91 -3.76 -9.51
C MET A 36 -9.36 -4.19 -9.34
N LEU A 37 -9.89 -4.97 -10.29
CA LEU A 37 -11.26 -5.47 -10.22
C LEU A 37 -11.46 -6.46 -9.08
N ARG A 38 -10.48 -7.36 -8.85
CA ARG A 38 -10.48 -8.31 -7.73
C ARG A 38 -10.54 -7.56 -6.39
N ILE A 39 -9.68 -6.56 -6.20
CA ILE A 39 -9.68 -5.72 -4.99
C ILE A 39 -11.05 -5.03 -4.86
N ARG A 40 -11.55 -4.39 -5.91
CA ARG A 40 -12.84 -3.70 -5.90
C ARG A 40 -13.98 -4.63 -5.50
N LYS A 41 -14.07 -5.83 -6.08
CA LYS A 41 -15.13 -6.79 -5.81
C LYS A 41 -15.04 -7.40 -4.40
N PHE A 42 -13.82 -7.64 -3.93
CA PHE A 42 -13.57 -8.03 -2.54
C PHE A 42 -14.10 -6.98 -1.55
N GLU A 43 -13.73 -5.72 -1.76
CA GLU A 43 -14.13 -4.62 -0.88
C GLU A 43 -15.63 -4.33 -0.94
N GLU A 44 -16.26 -4.40 -2.10
CA GLU A 44 -17.71 -4.27 -2.25
C GLU A 44 -18.42 -5.38 -1.48
N ARG A 45 -17.90 -6.60 -1.51
CA ARG A 45 -18.44 -7.73 -0.75
C ARG A 45 -18.20 -7.55 0.75
N ALA A 46 -17.04 -7.08 1.17
CA ALA A 46 -16.73 -6.77 2.57
C ALA A 46 -17.71 -5.73 3.15
N LEU A 47 -18.05 -4.68 2.38
CA LEU A 47 -19.08 -3.71 2.77
C LEU A 47 -20.45 -4.35 3.01
N MET A 48 -20.87 -5.29 2.14
CA MET A 48 -22.15 -6.00 2.29
C MET A 48 -22.17 -6.87 3.55
N LEU A 49 -21.08 -7.63 3.79
CA LEU A 49 -20.94 -8.49 4.96
C LEU A 49 -20.85 -7.70 6.26
N TYR A 50 -20.24 -6.52 6.23
CA TYR A 50 -20.26 -5.60 7.37
C TYR A 50 -21.68 -5.13 7.69
N GLY A 51 -22.47 -4.74 6.68
CA GLY A 51 -23.88 -4.41 6.85
C GLY A 51 -24.73 -5.56 7.41
N GLN A 52 -24.34 -6.80 7.13
CA GLN A 52 -24.94 -8.03 7.67
C GLN A 52 -24.39 -8.42 9.05
N GLN A 53 -23.50 -7.61 9.65
CA GLN A 53 -22.82 -7.88 10.93
C GLN A 53 -21.96 -9.15 10.96
N LYS A 54 -21.56 -9.67 9.78
CA LYS A 54 -20.65 -10.80 9.64
C LYS A 54 -19.19 -10.38 9.78
N ILE A 55 -18.87 -9.13 9.45
CA ILE A 55 -17.59 -8.48 9.74
C ILE A 55 -17.82 -7.51 10.88
N ARG A 56 -17.00 -7.57 11.92
CA ARG A 56 -17.13 -6.77 13.14
C ARG A 56 -15.88 -5.90 13.35
N GLY A 57 -16.01 -4.91 14.26
CA GLY A 57 -14.93 -3.98 14.56
C GLY A 57 -14.74 -2.93 13.47
N PHE A 58 -13.54 -2.35 13.39
CA PHE A 58 -13.22 -1.38 12.36
C PHE A 58 -12.88 -2.08 11.05
N CYS A 59 -13.52 -1.64 9.97
CA CYS A 59 -13.23 -2.13 8.62
C CYS A 59 -12.88 -0.95 7.70
N HIS A 60 -11.71 -1.01 7.05
CA HIS A 60 -11.16 0.07 6.24
C HIS A 60 -10.99 -0.40 4.80
N VAL A 61 -12.00 -0.14 3.96
CA VAL A 61 -11.97 -0.55 2.55
C VAL A 61 -11.03 0.31 1.70
N TYR A 62 -10.42 -0.29 0.68
CA TYR A 62 -9.41 0.31 -0.19
C TYR A 62 -10.00 0.95 -1.46
N ILE A 63 -11.34 1.01 -1.58
CA ILE A 63 -12.08 1.45 -2.78
C ILE A 63 -11.66 2.85 -3.23
N GLY A 64 -11.20 2.96 -4.48
CA GLY A 64 -10.70 4.17 -5.13
C GLY A 64 -9.17 4.23 -5.25
N GLN A 65 -8.43 3.38 -4.54
CA GLN A 65 -6.96 3.39 -4.49
C GLN A 65 -6.32 2.17 -5.17
N GLU A 66 -7.11 1.34 -5.87
CA GLU A 66 -6.69 0.03 -6.40
C GLU A 66 -5.54 0.12 -7.41
N ALA A 67 -5.45 1.22 -8.16
CA ALA A 67 -4.39 1.43 -9.15
C ALA A 67 -3.00 1.50 -8.54
N ILE A 68 -2.88 1.99 -7.29
CA ILE A 68 -1.61 2.01 -6.55
C ILE A 68 -1.07 0.58 -6.42
N THR A 69 -1.90 -0.32 -5.90
CA THR A 69 -1.50 -1.72 -5.68
C THR A 69 -1.17 -2.41 -7.00
N ALA A 70 -2.00 -2.25 -8.03
CA ALA A 70 -1.79 -2.92 -9.31
C ALA A 70 -0.47 -2.49 -9.97
N GLY A 71 -0.20 -1.18 -10.03
CA GLY A 71 1.05 -0.66 -10.59
C GLY A 71 2.27 -1.00 -9.74
N MET A 72 2.17 -0.86 -8.43
CA MET A 72 3.28 -1.09 -7.51
C MET A 72 3.73 -2.56 -7.49
N GLU A 73 2.80 -3.51 -7.33
CA GLU A 73 3.13 -4.93 -7.25
C GLU A 73 3.72 -5.49 -8.56
N SER A 74 3.36 -4.90 -9.70
CA SER A 74 3.96 -5.27 -10.99
C SER A 74 5.40 -4.79 -11.17
N ALA A 75 5.84 -3.81 -10.37
CA ALA A 75 7.19 -3.27 -10.37
C ALA A 75 8.10 -3.91 -9.31
N LEU A 76 7.53 -4.62 -8.35
CA LEU A 76 8.23 -5.23 -7.23
C LEU A 76 8.52 -6.71 -7.49
N ARG A 77 9.52 -7.22 -6.78
CA ARG A 77 9.80 -8.66 -6.72
C ARG A 77 9.05 -9.29 -5.56
N ARG A 78 8.85 -10.60 -5.63
CA ARG A 78 8.21 -11.34 -4.52
C ARG A 78 9.08 -11.39 -3.26
N GLU A 79 10.38 -11.27 -3.41
CA GLU A 79 11.39 -11.22 -2.34
C GLU A 79 11.45 -9.87 -1.64
N ASP A 80 10.93 -8.80 -2.26
CA ASP A 80 10.86 -7.49 -1.61
C ASP A 80 9.87 -7.52 -0.45
N ASN A 81 10.19 -6.81 0.61
CA ASN A 81 9.34 -6.73 1.80
C ASN A 81 8.32 -5.59 1.67
N LEU A 82 7.15 -5.78 2.27
CA LEU A 82 6.12 -4.75 2.31
C LEU A 82 5.52 -4.61 3.71
N VAL A 83 5.45 -3.39 4.22
CA VAL A 83 4.74 -3.02 5.45
C VAL A 83 3.83 -1.83 5.16
N THR A 84 2.62 -1.82 5.72
CA THR A 84 1.62 -0.79 5.41
C THR A 84 0.83 -0.36 6.64
N ALA A 85 -0.07 0.60 6.45
CA ALA A 85 -1.05 1.03 7.44
C ALA A 85 -2.26 0.07 7.49
N TYR A 86 -3.20 0.38 8.32
CA TYR A 86 -4.42 -0.39 8.57
C TYR A 86 -5.38 -0.54 7.35
N ARG A 87 -5.29 0.33 6.31
CA ARG A 87 -6.06 0.20 5.06
C ARG A 87 -5.29 -0.68 4.08
N GLN A 88 -5.30 -1.96 4.31
CA GLN A 88 -4.34 -2.89 3.73
C GLN A 88 -4.94 -3.96 2.80
N HIS A 89 -6.27 -4.10 2.72
CA HIS A 89 -6.87 -5.23 1.98
C HIS A 89 -6.39 -5.27 0.53
N GLY A 90 -6.36 -4.09 -0.14
CA GLY A 90 -5.88 -4.00 -1.52
C GLY A 90 -4.43 -4.45 -1.65
N THR A 91 -3.53 -3.93 -0.81
CA THR A 91 -2.11 -4.29 -0.86
C THR A 91 -1.86 -5.75 -0.51
N ALA A 92 -2.59 -6.30 0.45
CA ALA A 92 -2.51 -7.70 0.83
C ALA A 92 -2.92 -8.64 -0.34
N ILE A 93 -4.05 -8.35 -0.99
CA ILE A 93 -4.55 -9.11 -2.15
C ILE A 93 -3.59 -8.97 -3.33
N GLY A 94 -3.12 -7.76 -3.63
CA GLY A 94 -2.13 -7.53 -4.69
C GLY A 94 -0.82 -8.27 -4.45
N ARG A 95 -0.38 -8.34 -3.19
CA ARG A 95 0.81 -9.10 -2.78
C ARG A 95 0.66 -10.61 -2.96
N GLY A 96 -0.59 -11.10 -3.12
CA GLY A 96 -0.89 -12.50 -3.39
C GLY A 96 -1.56 -13.24 -2.24
N ILE A 97 -1.95 -12.56 -1.17
CA ILE A 97 -2.76 -13.19 -0.11
C ILE A 97 -4.09 -13.63 -0.73
N PRO A 98 -4.47 -14.90 -0.63
CA PRO A 98 -5.69 -15.42 -1.24
C PRO A 98 -6.96 -14.75 -0.69
N THR A 99 -7.89 -14.42 -1.57
CA THR A 99 -9.14 -13.72 -1.23
C THR A 99 -10.00 -14.48 -0.21
N ASN A 100 -10.00 -15.81 -0.25
CA ASN A 100 -10.70 -16.63 0.71
C ASN A 100 -10.10 -16.55 2.11
N LYS A 101 -8.76 -16.53 2.23
CA LYS A 101 -8.05 -16.35 3.51
C LYS A 101 -8.26 -14.95 4.07
N ALA A 102 -8.21 -13.93 3.20
CA ALA A 102 -8.48 -12.55 3.56
C ALA A 102 -9.92 -12.36 4.03
N MET A 103 -10.90 -12.93 3.32
CA MET A 103 -12.32 -12.84 3.69
C MET A 103 -12.61 -13.53 5.03
N ALA A 104 -12.02 -14.72 5.25
CA ALA A 104 -12.15 -15.45 6.51
C ALA A 104 -11.55 -14.65 7.68
N GLU A 105 -10.42 -13.97 7.46
CA GLU A 105 -9.79 -13.10 8.46
C GLU A 105 -10.70 -11.91 8.83
N LEU A 106 -11.31 -11.25 7.83
CA LEU A 106 -12.28 -10.16 8.09
C LEU A 106 -13.48 -10.64 8.91
N MET A 107 -13.93 -11.88 8.71
CA MET A 107 -15.03 -12.49 9.44
C MET A 107 -14.62 -13.07 10.79
N GLY A 108 -13.34 -12.94 11.20
CA GLY A 108 -12.80 -13.43 12.47
C GLY A 108 -12.75 -14.96 12.55
N LYS A 109 -12.52 -15.64 11.43
CA LYS A 109 -12.53 -17.10 11.35
C LYS A 109 -11.14 -17.71 11.47
N SER A 110 -11.02 -18.86 12.13
CA SER A 110 -9.77 -19.56 12.38
C SER A 110 -9.04 -20.01 11.11
N ASN A 111 -9.77 -20.18 9.99
CA ASN A 111 -9.22 -20.47 8.67
C ASN A 111 -8.77 -19.22 7.90
N GLY A 112 -8.80 -18.02 8.52
CA GLY A 112 -8.25 -16.78 8.00
C GLY A 112 -6.72 -16.79 7.92
N ILE A 113 -6.14 -15.78 7.28
CA ILE A 113 -4.68 -15.67 7.09
C ILE A 113 -3.92 -15.56 8.44
N ASN A 114 -4.55 -14.97 9.44
CA ASN A 114 -4.01 -14.78 10.79
C ASN A 114 -4.92 -15.43 11.85
N LYS A 115 -5.57 -16.54 11.52
CA LYS A 115 -6.44 -17.31 12.41
C LYS A 115 -7.63 -16.51 12.96
N GLY A 116 -8.04 -15.45 12.26
CA GLY A 116 -9.13 -14.56 12.68
C GLY A 116 -8.77 -13.56 13.79
N LYS A 117 -7.48 -13.44 14.14
CA LYS A 117 -6.99 -12.56 15.21
C LYS A 117 -6.72 -11.13 14.76
N GLY A 118 -6.42 -10.93 13.47
CA GLY A 118 -6.01 -9.64 12.91
C GLY A 118 -7.17 -8.76 12.45
N GLY A 119 -8.23 -9.35 11.95
CA GLY A 119 -9.35 -8.63 11.35
C GLY A 119 -8.90 -7.74 10.18
N SER A 120 -9.61 -6.61 9.97
CA SER A 120 -9.35 -5.71 8.83
C SER A 120 -7.97 -5.05 8.83
N MET A 121 -7.35 -4.85 10.00
CA MET A 121 -6.19 -3.96 10.13
C MET A 121 -4.85 -4.68 10.27
N HIS A 122 -4.84 -6.01 10.46
CA HIS A 122 -3.64 -6.73 10.84
C HIS A 122 -3.49 -8.05 10.09
N PHE A 123 -3.40 -7.97 8.74
CA PHE A 123 -2.98 -9.12 7.93
C PHE A 123 -1.46 -9.19 7.93
N PHE A 124 -0.92 -10.39 8.12
CA PHE A 124 0.50 -10.70 8.04
C PHE A 124 0.71 -11.98 7.27
N SER A 125 1.78 -12.06 6.48
CA SER A 125 2.13 -13.30 5.78
C SER A 125 3.62 -13.37 5.51
N ALA A 126 4.32 -14.25 6.22
CA ALA A 126 5.73 -14.51 5.99
C ALA A 126 5.99 -15.06 4.58
N GLU A 127 5.09 -15.92 4.08
CA GLU A 127 5.16 -16.50 2.73
C GLU A 127 5.17 -15.43 1.63
N HIS A 128 4.49 -14.31 1.86
CA HIS A 128 4.37 -13.21 0.90
C HIS A 128 5.31 -12.04 1.19
N ASN A 129 6.24 -12.16 2.16
CA ASN A 129 7.05 -11.04 2.65
C ASN A 129 6.21 -9.80 3.00
N TYR A 130 5.01 -10.05 3.55
CA TYR A 130 4.03 -9.05 3.92
C TYR A 130 4.01 -8.87 5.44
N PHE A 131 4.64 -7.78 5.89
CA PHE A 131 4.81 -7.45 7.32
C PHE A 131 3.61 -6.68 7.89
N GLY A 132 2.53 -6.67 7.15
CA GLY A 132 1.21 -6.36 7.62
C GLY A 132 0.83 -4.91 7.73
N GLY A 133 -0.41 -4.75 8.18
CA GLY A 133 -1.04 -3.50 8.49
C GLY A 133 -0.84 -3.11 9.95
N ASN A 134 -0.57 -1.83 10.15
CA ASN A 134 -0.36 -1.26 11.48
C ASN A 134 -1.52 -0.33 11.85
N GLY A 135 -2.16 -0.58 13.00
CA GLY A 135 -3.22 0.27 13.54
C GLY A 135 -2.70 1.57 14.14
N ILE A 136 -1.46 1.58 14.65
CA ILE A 136 -0.82 2.78 15.20
C ILE A 136 -0.32 3.64 14.04
N VAL A 137 -0.90 4.82 13.88
CA VAL A 137 -0.62 5.72 12.76
C VAL A 137 0.86 6.17 12.76
N GLY A 138 1.57 5.85 11.69
CA GLY A 138 2.98 6.19 11.51
C GLY A 138 3.97 5.15 12.07
N ALA A 139 3.53 4.17 12.88
CA ALA A 139 4.43 3.17 13.47
C ALA A 139 5.13 2.29 12.41
N GLN A 140 4.48 2.03 11.28
CA GLN A 140 5.06 1.26 10.18
C GLN A 140 6.27 1.93 9.52
N ILE A 141 6.45 3.25 9.68
CA ILE A 141 7.55 3.98 9.03
C ILE A 141 8.91 3.55 9.60
N PRO A 142 9.16 3.61 10.91
CA PRO A 142 10.41 3.09 11.47
C PRO A 142 10.52 1.57 11.38
N ILE A 143 9.39 0.82 11.42
CA ILE A 143 9.41 -0.64 11.21
C ILE A 143 9.94 -0.97 9.83
N GLY A 144 9.43 -0.32 8.77
CA GLY A 144 9.90 -0.54 7.41
C GLY A 144 11.35 -0.13 7.20
N ALA A 145 11.80 0.96 7.82
CA ALA A 145 13.22 1.32 7.86
C ALA A 145 14.07 0.22 8.50
N GLY A 146 13.59 -0.38 9.60
CA GLY A 146 14.27 -1.50 10.27
C GLY A 146 14.32 -2.77 9.41
N ILE A 147 13.24 -3.10 8.70
CA ILE A 147 13.21 -4.23 7.76
C ILE A 147 14.21 -3.98 6.61
N ALA A 148 14.22 -2.78 6.03
CA ALA A 148 15.17 -2.41 4.99
C ALA A 148 16.63 -2.46 5.50
N PHE A 149 16.87 -2.03 6.75
CA PHE A 149 18.18 -2.17 7.39
C PHE A 149 18.61 -3.64 7.51
N ALA A 150 17.67 -4.52 7.87
CA ALA A 150 17.95 -5.96 7.95
C ALA A 150 18.36 -6.54 6.59
N GLU A 151 17.72 -6.12 5.48
CA GLU A 151 18.12 -6.55 4.13
C GLU A 151 19.53 -6.07 3.76
N LYS A 152 19.85 -4.81 4.08
CA LYS A 152 21.22 -4.29 3.92
C LYS A 152 22.23 -5.05 4.75
N TYR A 153 21.91 -5.36 6.02
CA TYR A 153 22.80 -6.11 6.91
C TYR A 153 23.05 -7.55 6.43
N LYS A 154 22.02 -8.19 5.85
CA LYS A 154 22.13 -9.52 5.22
C LYS A 154 22.88 -9.50 3.88
N GLY A 155 23.07 -8.33 3.27
CA GLY A 155 23.71 -8.18 1.97
C GLY A 155 22.85 -8.65 0.79
N THR A 156 21.51 -8.61 0.92
CA THR A 156 20.59 -8.89 -0.19
C THR A 156 20.40 -7.66 -1.07
N ASP A 157 19.78 -7.83 -2.25
CA ASP A 157 19.34 -6.73 -3.12
C ASP A 157 17.84 -6.45 -3.00
N ASN A 158 17.18 -7.03 -1.99
CA ASN A 158 15.79 -6.79 -1.66
C ASN A 158 15.61 -5.38 -1.07
N LEU A 159 14.45 -4.80 -1.34
CA LEU A 159 14.04 -3.54 -0.71
C LEU A 159 12.85 -3.75 0.22
N CYS A 160 12.58 -2.78 1.08
CA CYS A 160 11.35 -2.74 1.86
C CYS A 160 10.49 -1.55 1.42
N VAL A 161 9.28 -1.85 0.93
CA VAL A 161 8.25 -0.84 0.70
C VAL A 161 7.53 -0.54 2.01
N THR A 162 7.51 0.73 2.37
CA THR A 162 6.85 1.22 3.58
C THR A 162 5.74 2.19 3.19
N MET A 163 4.48 1.73 3.28
CA MET A 163 3.32 2.51 2.88
C MET A 163 2.67 3.21 4.08
N PHE A 164 2.28 4.46 3.90
CA PHE A 164 1.61 5.26 4.94
C PHE A 164 0.76 6.37 4.31
N GLY A 165 -0.27 6.82 5.03
CA GLY A 165 -1.13 7.91 4.56
C GLY A 165 -0.55 9.31 4.85
N ASP A 166 -1.17 10.32 4.25
CA ASP A 166 -0.83 11.74 4.42
C ASP A 166 -0.87 12.21 5.90
N GLY A 167 -1.78 11.65 6.71
CA GLY A 167 -1.81 11.91 8.15
C GLY A 167 -0.61 11.33 8.89
N ALA A 168 -0.19 10.11 8.54
CA ALA A 168 0.99 9.47 9.11
C ALA A 168 2.29 10.20 8.73
N ALA A 169 2.33 10.84 7.57
CA ALA A 169 3.45 11.65 7.12
C ALA A 169 3.75 12.87 8.03
N ARG A 170 2.91 13.15 9.01
CA ARG A 170 3.08 14.23 10.00
C ARG A 170 3.58 13.74 11.37
N GLN A 171 3.81 12.44 11.53
CA GLN A 171 4.42 11.89 12.74
C GLN A 171 5.92 12.18 12.80
N GLY A 172 6.44 12.48 14.00
CA GLY A 172 7.87 12.69 14.21
C GLY A 172 8.73 11.51 13.75
N ALA A 173 8.21 10.30 13.90
CA ALA A 173 8.85 9.05 13.47
C ALA A 173 9.22 9.01 11.97
N LEU A 174 8.49 9.74 11.09
CA LEU A 174 8.88 9.87 9.68
C LEU A 174 10.23 10.59 9.57
N HIS A 175 10.40 11.70 10.27
CA HIS A 175 11.61 12.52 10.22
C HIS A 175 12.82 11.75 10.76
N GLU A 176 12.64 10.99 11.83
CA GLU A 176 13.68 10.14 12.41
C GLU A 176 14.07 9.01 11.44
N ALA A 177 13.08 8.31 10.87
CA ALA A 177 13.30 7.23 9.92
C ALA A 177 13.96 7.73 8.62
N PHE A 178 13.54 8.87 8.08
CA PHE A 178 14.13 9.46 6.87
C PHE A 178 15.60 9.82 7.08
N ASN A 179 15.90 10.46 8.22
CA ASN A 179 17.29 10.80 8.57
C ASN A 179 18.18 9.54 8.67
N MET A 180 17.72 8.52 9.39
CA MET A 180 18.46 7.26 9.52
C MET A 180 18.60 6.54 8.17
N ALA A 181 17.54 6.52 7.37
CA ALA A 181 17.53 5.88 6.07
C ALA A 181 18.58 6.49 5.11
N MET A 182 18.65 7.82 5.07
CA MET A 182 19.64 8.54 4.27
C MET A 182 21.05 8.41 4.82
N ALA A 183 21.22 8.53 6.15
CA ALA A 183 22.54 8.43 6.79
C ALA A 183 23.19 7.04 6.60
N TRP A 184 22.39 6.01 6.44
CA TRP A 184 22.85 4.62 6.32
C TRP A 184 22.61 4.02 4.92
N ASP A 185 22.12 4.79 3.94
CA ASP A 185 21.82 4.31 2.58
C ASP A 185 21.03 2.98 2.59
N ILE A 186 19.99 2.89 3.42
CA ILE A 186 19.20 1.65 3.53
C ILE A 186 18.26 1.48 2.32
N PRO A 187 17.98 0.23 1.87
CA PRO A 187 17.15 -0.04 0.70
C PRO A 187 15.65 0.11 1.00
N ALA A 188 15.23 1.31 1.40
CA ALA A 188 13.84 1.62 1.73
C ALA A 188 13.15 2.40 0.61
N LEU A 189 11.96 1.95 0.20
CA LEU A 189 11.02 2.71 -0.61
C LEU A 189 9.89 3.21 0.28
N PHE A 190 9.90 4.48 0.61
CA PHE A 190 8.83 5.12 1.37
C PHE A 190 7.72 5.59 0.42
N VAL A 191 6.47 5.18 0.69
CA VAL A 191 5.31 5.50 -0.16
C VAL A 191 4.24 6.17 0.68
N CYS A 192 3.99 7.45 0.40
CA CYS A 192 2.86 8.17 0.98
C CYS A 192 1.63 8.04 0.06
N GLU A 193 0.62 7.29 0.48
CA GLU A 193 -0.70 7.24 -0.16
C GLU A 193 -1.47 8.52 0.23
N ASN A 194 -1.28 9.58 -0.53
CA ASN A 194 -1.93 10.85 -0.28
C ASN A 194 -3.34 10.86 -0.86
N ASN A 195 -4.34 10.51 -0.05
CA ASN A 195 -5.76 10.59 -0.41
C ASN A 195 -6.43 11.90 0.05
N GLY A 196 -5.66 12.85 0.56
CA GLY A 196 -6.10 14.18 0.95
C GLY A 196 -6.77 14.28 2.32
N TYR A 197 -6.99 13.15 3.00
CA TYR A 197 -7.76 13.14 4.26
C TYR A 197 -7.18 12.19 5.30
N ALA A 198 -6.71 12.74 6.41
CA ALA A 198 -6.42 11.99 7.63
C ALA A 198 -7.72 11.86 8.45
N MET A 199 -8.32 10.67 8.46
CA MET A 199 -9.71 10.48 8.91
C MET A 199 -10.68 11.46 8.18
N GLY A 200 -11.25 12.42 8.87
CA GLY A 200 -12.10 13.46 8.32
C GLY A 200 -11.41 14.83 8.17
N THR A 201 -10.11 14.92 8.42
CA THR A 201 -9.38 16.18 8.35
C THR A 201 -8.57 16.29 7.06
N SER A 202 -8.86 17.31 6.24
CA SER A 202 -8.13 17.52 4.98
C SER A 202 -6.68 17.95 5.24
N THR A 203 -5.79 17.57 4.32
CA THR A 203 -4.38 18.00 4.34
C THR A 203 -4.21 19.51 4.36
N SER A 204 -5.04 20.24 3.63
CA SER A 204 -5.03 21.71 3.57
C SER A 204 -5.34 22.39 4.90
N ARG A 205 -6.06 21.68 5.80
CA ARG A 205 -6.44 22.21 7.11
C ARG A 205 -5.33 22.08 8.16
N THR A 206 -4.45 21.08 8.00
CA THR A 206 -3.44 20.72 9.02
C THR A 206 -2.02 20.89 8.57
N SER A 207 -1.79 21.22 7.30
CA SER A 207 -0.46 21.33 6.72
C SER A 207 -0.30 22.65 5.96
N ASN A 208 0.73 23.41 6.31
CA ASN A 208 1.12 24.59 5.54
C ASN A 208 1.73 24.21 4.18
N VAL A 209 2.24 22.98 4.04
CA VAL A 209 2.76 22.41 2.79
C VAL A 209 1.96 21.16 2.47
N THR A 210 1.15 21.20 1.40
CA THR A 210 0.31 20.10 0.95
C THR A 210 1.00 19.22 -0.08
N ASP A 211 2.11 19.65 -0.64
CA ASP A 211 2.97 18.91 -1.57
C ASP A 211 3.91 18.02 -0.77
N MET A 212 3.47 16.77 -0.51
CA MET A 212 4.17 15.85 0.39
C MET A 212 5.55 15.44 -0.13
N VAL A 213 5.80 15.51 -1.42
CA VAL A 213 7.13 15.22 -2.02
C VAL A 213 8.25 16.04 -1.38
N LYS A 214 7.93 17.24 -0.88
CA LYS A 214 8.89 18.13 -0.21
C LYS A 214 9.44 17.56 1.10
N LEU A 215 8.77 16.61 1.71
CA LEU A 215 9.27 15.96 2.93
C LEU A 215 10.58 15.21 2.69
N GLY A 216 10.68 14.48 1.57
CA GLY A 216 11.93 13.78 1.21
C GLY A 216 13.05 14.74 0.84
N LEU A 217 12.73 15.83 0.15
CA LEU A 217 13.72 16.84 -0.25
C LEU A 217 14.44 17.51 0.93
N SER A 218 13.78 17.57 2.11
CA SER A 218 14.40 18.10 3.34
C SER A 218 15.59 17.25 3.83
N TYR A 219 15.73 16.04 3.31
CA TYR A 219 16.81 15.08 3.64
C TYR A 219 17.69 14.78 2.43
N ASP A 220 17.61 15.55 1.34
CA ASP A 220 18.23 15.24 0.05
C ASP A 220 17.83 13.86 -0.50
N MET A 221 16.73 13.29 0.01
CA MET A 221 16.19 12.01 -0.45
C MET A 221 15.55 12.18 -1.83
N PRO A 222 15.95 11.39 -2.85
CA PRO A 222 15.28 11.39 -4.13
C PRO A 222 13.79 11.13 -3.96
N SER A 223 12.96 12.02 -4.53
CA SER A 223 11.53 12.02 -4.29
C SER A 223 10.76 12.36 -5.56
N ALA A 224 9.59 11.75 -5.74
CA ALA A 224 8.68 12.06 -6.84
C ALA A 224 7.22 12.04 -6.38
N SER A 225 6.38 12.81 -7.08
CA SER A 225 4.93 12.75 -6.92
C SER A 225 4.32 12.12 -8.17
N VAL A 226 3.35 11.23 -7.99
CA VAL A 226 2.74 10.45 -9.08
C VAL A 226 1.22 10.40 -8.92
N ASP A 227 0.52 10.28 -10.05
CA ASP A 227 -0.92 10.04 -10.09
C ASP A 227 -1.21 8.59 -9.70
N GLY A 228 -1.79 8.37 -8.53
CA GLY A 228 -2.20 7.08 -8.01
C GLY A 228 -3.52 6.55 -8.57
N MET A 229 -4.16 7.28 -9.47
CA MET A 229 -5.33 6.82 -10.20
C MET A 229 -4.96 6.12 -11.53
N ASP A 230 -3.68 6.19 -11.93
CA ASP A 230 -3.13 5.53 -13.13
C ASP A 230 -2.11 4.46 -12.76
N PRO A 231 -2.41 3.16 -12.95
CA PRO A 231 -1.48 2.08 -12.62
C PRO A 231 -0.18 2.11 -13.45
N GLU A 232 -0.22 2.64 -14.68
CA GLU A 232 0.97 2.81 -15.51
C GLU A 232 1.92 3.86 -14.93
N ALA A 233 1.37 4.99 -14.45
CA ALA A 233 2.15 6.03 -13.80
C ALA A 233 2.80 5.51 -12.51
N VAL A 234 2.05 4.77 -11.69
CA VAL A 234 2.55 4.14 -10.47
C VAL A 234 3.65 3.12 -10.78
N TYR A 235 3.43 2.22 -11.75
CA TYR A 235 4.43 1.24 -12.17
C TYR A 235 5.77 1.90 -12.56
N ASN A 236 5.73 2.91 -13.43
CA ASN A 236 6.94 3.59 -13.88
C ASN A 236 7.68 4.31 -12.75
N ALA A 237 6.94 4.91 -11.80
CA ALA A 237 7.54 5.58 -10.66
C ALA A 237 8.20 4.59 -9.69
N VAL A 238 7.52 3.48 -9.39
CA VAL A 238 8.04 2.43 -8.50
C VAL A 238 9.25 1.73 -9.14
N MET A 239 9.22 1.42 -10.45
CA MET A 239 10.37 0.88 -11.18
C MET A 239 11.59 1.80 -11.06
N THR A 240 11.40 3.10 -11.30
CA THR A 240 12.48 4.10 -11.18
C THR A 240 13.07 4.12 -9.76
N ALA A 241 12.22 4.09 -8.75
CA ALA A 241 12.63 4.07 -7.35
C ALA A 241 13.36 2.76 -6.99
N ALA A 242 12.81 1.62 -7.41
CA ALA A 242 13.42 0.31 -7.16
C ALA A 242 14.80 0.16 -7.84
N GLU A 243 14.94 0.62 -9.08
CA GLU A 243 16.23 0.65 -9.78
C GLU A 243 17.27 1.52 -9.05
N HIS A 244 16.84 2.69 -8.55
CA HIS A 244 17.71 3.56 -7.76
C HIS A 244 18.20 2.87 -6.49
N ILE A 245 17.28 2.26 -5.73
CA ILE A 245 17.55 1.58 -4.46
C ILE A 245 18.48 0.36 -4.69
N ARG A 246 18.16 -0.50 -5.67
CA ARG A 246 18.97 -1.68 -5.99
C ARG A 246 20.36 -1.34 -6.56
N ALA A 247 20.50 -0.13 -7.10
CA ALA A 247 21.82 0.38 -7.48
C ALA A 247 22.68 0.85 -6.27
N GLY A 248 22.20 0.63 -5.04
CA GLY A 248 22.90 1.01 -3.80
C GLY A 248 22.96 2.52 -3.55
N LYS A 249 22.04 3.29 -4.13
CA LYS A 249 22.01 4.76 -4.03
C LYS A 249 21.20 5.29 -2.83
N GLY A 250 20.84 4.40 -1.91
CA GLY A 250 20.05 4.73 -0.73
C GLY A 250 18.52 4.71 -0.98
N PRO A 251 17.73 5.24 -0.02
CA PRO A 251 16.28 5.19 -0.05
C PRO A 251 15.68 6.10 -1.13
N TYR A 252 14.38 5.90 -1.38
CA TYR A 252 13.59 6.72 -2.28
C TYR A 252 12.23 7.03 -1.64
N TYR A 253 11.66 8.21 -1.92
CA TYR A 253 10.35 8.60 -1.43
C TYR A 253 9.39 8.90 -2.58
N LEU A 254 8.19 8.29 -2.54
CA LEU A 254 7.10 8.53 -3.47
C LEU A 254 5.89 9.10 -2.74
N GLU A 255 5.38 10.24 -3.21
CA GLU A 255 4.02 10.68 -2.95
C GLU A 255 3.13 10.15 -4.04
N ILE A 256 2.16 9.28 -3.71
CA ILE A 256 1.17 8.75 -4.65
C ILE A 256 -0.17 9.41 -4.35
N ARG A 257 -0.61 10.30 -5.22
CA ARG A 257 -1.87 11.04 -5.08
C ARG A 257 -3.03 10.20 -5.55
N THR A 258 -3.99 10.01 -4.67
CA THR A 258 -5.16 9.15 -4.91
C THR A 258 -6.39 9.70 -4.22
N TYR A 259 -7.50 8.96 -4.29
CA TYR A 259 -8.73 9.35 -3.61
C TYR A 259 -9.51 8.15 -3.08
N ARG A 260 -9.97 8.23 -1.83
CA ARG A 260 -10.79 7.24 -1.18
C ARG A 260 -12.27 7.51 -1.45
N PHE A 261 -12.99 6.61 -2.16
CA PHE A 261 -14.39 6.81 -2.52
C PHE A 261 -15.38 6.62 -1.35
N LYS A 262 -14.96 5.92 -0.31
CA LYS A 262 -15.76 5.67 0.90
C LYS A 262 -15.27 6.53 2.06
N GLY A 263 -15.98 6.50 3.18
CA GLY A 263 -15.54 7.11 4.43
C GLY A 263 -14.20 6.59 4.92
N HIS A 264 -13.74 7.07 6.05
CA HIS A 264 -12.48 6.60 6.65
C HIS A 264 -12.54 5.12 7.01
N SER A 265 -13.61 4.72 7.68
CA SER A 265 -14.01 3.33 7.92
C SER A 265 -15.43 3.11 7.39
N VAL A 266 -15.91 1.86 7.42
CA VAL A 266 -17.27 1.55 6.94
C VAL A 266 -18.34 2.29 7.76
N SER A 267 -18.08 2.54 9.05
CA SER A 267 -18.98 3.29 9.94
C SER A 267 -18.92 4.82 9.74
N ASP A 268 -17.96 5.34 8.96
CA ASP A 268 -17.82 6.77 8.72
C ASP A 268 -18.73 7.23 7.57
N PRO A 269 -19.71 8.12 7.83
CA PRO A 269 -20.63 8.61 6.81
C PRO A 269 -20.01 9.61 5.82
N GLY A 270 -18.75 10.04 6.02
CA GLY A 270 -18.01 10.92 5.11
C GLY A 270 -18.55 12.35 5.00
N LYS A 271 -19.21 12.89 6.01
CA LYS A 271 -19.87 14.22 6.00
C LYS A 271 -18.92 15.40 5.87
N TYR A 272 -17.63 15.19 5.97
CA TYR A 272 -16.56 16.20 5.82
C TYR A 272 -16.18 16.50 4.36
N ARG A 273 -16.76 15.78 3.40
CA ARG A 273 -16.56 15.95 1.95
C ARG A 273 -17.88 16.24 1.27
N SER A 274 -17.86 17.09 0.23
CA SER A 274 -19.06 17.33 -0.55
C SER A 274 -19.37 16.12 -1.46
N LYS A 275 -20.65 16.01 -1.87
CA LYS A 275 -21.05 14.98 -2.83
C LYS A 275 -20.45 15.23 -4.21
N GLU A 276 -20.28 16.50 -4.55
CA GLU A 276 -19.71 16.96 -5.82
C GLU A 276 -18.23 16.56 -5.92
N GLU A 277 -17.44 16.78 -4.87
CA GLU A 277 -16.05 16.34 -4.79
C GLU A 277 -15.92 14.83 -5.02
N VAL A 278 -16.74 14.03 -4.31
CA VAL A 278 -16.73 12.58 -4.47
C VAL A 278 -17.16 12.16 -5.87
N ALA A 279 -18.13 12.84 -6.49
CA ALA A 279 -18.60 12.56 -7.84
C ALA A 279 -17.51 12.84 -8.87
N GLU A 280 -16.82 13.99 -8.78
CA GLU A 280 -15.70 14.34 -9.67
C GLU A 280 -14.60 13.25 -9.68
N TYR A 281 -14.19 12.77 -8.49
CA TYR A 281 -13.20 11.69 -8.43
C TYR A 281 -13.72 10.35 -8.97
N LYS A 282 -15.03 10.06 -8.84
CA LYS A 282 -15.64 8.85 -9.39
C LYS A 282 -15.73 8.84 -10.91
N GLU A 283 -15.72 10.01 -11.56
CA GLU A 283 -15.61 10.10 -13.02
C GLU A 283 -14.24 9.59 -13.50
N LYS A 284 -13.22 9.76 -12.67
CA LYS A 284 -11.85 9.26 -12.87
C LYS A 284 -11.59 7.90 -12.22
N ASP A 285 -12.64 7.08 -11.99
CA ASP A 285 -12.51 5.77 -11.36
C ASP A 285 -11.48 4.92 -12.10
N PRO A 286 -10.35 4.53 -11.43
CA PRO A 286 -9.24 3.87 -12.08
C PRO A 286 -9.62 2.55 -12.74
N VAL A 287 -10.57 1.79 -12.16
CA VAL A 287 -11.05 0.52 -12.75
C VAL A 287 -11.78 0.79 -14.07
N LYS A 288 -12.65 1.79 -14.09
CA LYS A 288 -13.43 2.14 -15.30
C LYS A 288 -12.56 2.75 -16.39
N VAL A 289 -11.64 3.64 -16.00
CA VAL A 289 -10.71 4.29 -16.94
C VAL A 289 -9.81 3.25 -17.61
N LEU A 290 -9.29 2.30 -16.84
CA LEU A 290 -8.46 1.23 -17.39
C LEU A 290 -9.28 0.27 -18.26
N GLU A 291 -10.52 -0.07 -17.87
CA GLU A 291 -11.42 -0.90 -18.70
C GLU A 291 -11.68 -0.24 -20.07
N ALA A 292 -12.02 1.05 -20.06
CA ALA A 292 -12.21 1.78 -21.29
C ALA A 292 -10.93 1.80 -22.16
N LYS A 293 -9.77 2.08 -21.57
CA LYS A 293 -8.47 2.07 -22.25
C LYS A 293 -8.19 0.70 -22.91
N ILE A 294 -8.52 -0.39 -22.23
CA ILE A 294 -8.33 -1.77 -22.74
C ILE A 294 -9.26 -2.04 -23.94
N VAL A 295 -10.54 -1.70 -23.82
CA VAL A 295 -11.55 -1.99 -24.85
C VAL A 295 -11.36 -1.07 -26.07
N ASP A 296 -11.25 0.24 -25.83
CA ASP A 296 -11.10 1.24 -26.89
C ASP A 296 -9.74 1.11 -27.61
N GLY A 297 -8.72 0.67 -26.90
CA GLY A 297 -7.39 0.38 -27.43
C GLY A 297 -7.28 -0.98 -28.15
N GLY A 298 -8.35 -1.78 -28.20
CA GLY A 298 -8.36 -3.10 -28.82
C GLY A 298 -7.45 -4.13 -28.15
N ILE A 299 -7.10 -3.91 -26.87
CA ILE A 299 -6.26 -4.84 -26.08
C ILE A 299 -7.06 -6.10 -25.75
N ALA A 300 -8.34 -5.94 -25.43
CA ALA A 300 -9.26 -7.06 -25.20
C ALA A 300 -10.67 -6.72 -25.70
N THR A 301 -11.45 -7.77 -25.99
CA THR A 301 -12.86 -7.61 -26.40
C THR A 301 -13.77 -7.42 -25.17
N PRO A 302 -14.97 -6.84 -25.36
CA PRO A 302 -15.96 -6.75 -24.29
C PRO A 302 -16.32 -8.12 -23.66
N GLU A 303 -16.31 -9.19 -24.48
CA GLU A 303 -16.58 -10.56 -24.02
C GLU A 303 -15.46 -11.07 -23.08
N ALA A 304 -14.19 -10.77 -23.41
CA ALA A 304 -13.06 -11.11 -22.56
C ALA A 304 -13.12 -10.36 -21.22
N ILE A 305 -13.46 -9.08 -21.24
CA ILE A 305 -13.70 -8.28 -20.03
C ILE A 305 -14.85 -8.88 -19.20
N LYS A 306 -15.95 -9.29 -19.87
CA LYS A 306 -17.07 -9.93 -19.17
C LYS A 306 -16.64 -11.25 -18.52
N ALA A 307 -15.85 -12.07 -19.20
CA ALA A 307 -15.34 -13.32 -18.64
C ALA A 307 -14.49 -13.09 -17.37
N ILE A 308 -13.63 -12.06 -17.35
CA ILE A 308 -12.87 -11.68 -16.14
C ILE A 308 -13.81 -11.25 -15.01
N LYS A 309 -14.81 -10.44 -15.30
CA LYS A 309 -15.81 -10.01 -14.31
C LYS A 309 -16.56 -11.21 -13.70
N ASP A 310 -16.96 -12.16 -14.53
CA ASP A 310 -17.69 -13.36 -14.09
C ASP A 310 -16.77 -14.27 -13.25
N MET A 311 -15.51 -14.46 -13.68
CA MET A 311 -14.49 -15.22 -12.95
C MET A 311 -14.24 -14.63 -11.55
N ILE A 312 -13.97 -13.33 -11.47
CA ILE A 312 -13.69 -12.64 -10.20
C ILE A 312 -14.93 -12.68 -9.29
N LYS A 313 -16.13 -12.47 -9.87
CA LYS A 313 -17.36 -12.59 -9.08
C LYS A 313 -17.46 -13.96 -8.43
N LYS A 314 -17.22 -15.03 -9.19
CA LYS A 314 -17.23 -16.40 -8.67
C LYS A 314 -16.16 -16.58 -7.58
N GLU A 315 -14.93 -16.10 -7.81
CA GLU A 315 -13.84 -16.16 -6.82
C GLU A 315 -14.27 -15.52 -5.48
N ILE A 316 -14.90 -14.35 -5.52
CA ILE A 316 -15.35 -13.66 -4.30
C ILE A 316 -16.54 -14.37 -3.65
N ASP A 317 -17.46 -14.95 -4.43
CA ASP A 317 -18.56 -15.75 -3.89
C ASP A 317 -18.02 -17.00 -3.20
N ASP A 318 -17.05 -17.69 -3.81
CA ASP A 318 -16.37 -18.86 -3.24
C ASP A 318 -15.57 -18.48 -1.96
N ALA A 319 -14.95 -17.29 -1.94
CA ALA A 319 -14.24 -16.76 -0.77
C ALA A 319 -15.17 -16.53 0.43
N VAL A 320 -16.37 -16.05 0.18
CA VAL A 320 -17.39 -15.91 1.24
C VAL A 320 -17.83 -17.27 1.76
N ALA A 321 -18.13 -18.20 0.87
CA ALA A 321 -18.53 -19.56 1.27
C ALA A 321 -17.45 -20.25 2.11
N TYR A 322 -16.17 -20.09 1.72
CA TYR A 322 -15.02 -20.60 2.49
C TYR A 322 -14.94 -19.96 3.89
N ALA A 323 -15.15 -18.65 3.99
CA ALA A 323 -15.14 -17.95 5.27
C ALA A 323 -16.31 -18.35 6.15
N GLU A 324 -17.51 -18.51 5.58
CA GLU A 324 -18.71 -18.93 6.33
C GLU A 324 -18.60 -20.35 6.88
N ALA A 325 -17.91 -21.25 6.15
CA ALA A 325 -17.65 -22.62 6.60
C ALA A 325 -16.59 -22.71 7.72
N GLY A 326 -15.81 -21.63 7.95
CA GLY A 326 -14.80 -21.60 9.00
C GLY A 326 -15.41 -21.45 10.39
N GLU A 327 -14.74 -22.01 11.38
CA GLU A 327 -15.08 -21.84 12.79
C GLU A 327 -14.45 -20.56 13.36
N TYR A 328 -14.91 -20.11 14.51
CA TYR A 328 -14.22 -19.08 15.28
C TYR A 328 -13.02 -19.68 16.00
N PRO A 329 -11.95 -18.89 16.25
CA PRO A 329 -10.82 -19.35 17.03
C PRO A 329 -11.24 -19.86 18.41
N ASP A 330 -10.55 -20.92 18.90
CA ASP A 330 -10.73 -21.35 20.28
C ASP A 330 -10.28 -20.26 21.26
N PRO A 331 -10.95 -20.06 22.41
CA PRO A 331 -10.54 -19.06 23.38
C PRO A 331 -9.08 -19.17 23.85
N SER A 332 -8.47 -20.36 23.85
CA SER A 332 -7.06 -20.54 24.18
C SER A 332 -6.12 -19.82 23.19
N GLU A 333 -6.55 -19.60 21.96
CA GLU A 333 -5.79 -18.86 20.95
C GLU A 333 -5.53 -17.38 21.33
N LEU A 334 -6.20 -16.87 22.35
CA LEU A 334 -5.96 -15.52 22.87
C LEU A 334 -4.52 -15.32 23.38
N TYR A 335 -3.89 -16.39 23.85
CA TYR A 335 -2.57 -16.37 24.46
C TYR A 335 -1.45 -16.90 23.56
N THR A 336 -1.77 -17.34 22.34
CA THR A 336 -0.80 -17.86 21.38
C THR A 336 -0.36 -16.79 20.38
N ASP A 337 0.74 -17.05 19.67
CA ASP A 337 1.32 -16.21 18.61
C ASP A 337 1.71 -14.78 19.07
N ASN A 338 1.92 -14.54 20.36
CA ASN A 338 2.36 -13.23 20.86
C ASN A 338 3.87 -13.04 20.70
N TYR A 339 4.64 -14.12 20.92
CA TYR A 339 6.08 -14.17 20.80
C TYR A 339 6.51 -15.46 20.13
N MET A 340 7.69 -15.44 19.50
CA MET A 340 8.28 -16.63 18.88
C MET A 340 8.67 -17.70 19.91
N GLN A 341 8.94 -17.29 21.15
CA GLN A 341 9.33 -18.17 22.26
C GLN A 341 8.11 -18.50 23.13
N GLU A 342 7.94 -19.78 23.46
CA GLU A 342 6.91 -20.21 24.42
C GLU A 342 7.23 -19.75 25.84
N ASP A 343 8.53 -19.68 26.21
CA ASP A 343 9.02 -19.16 27.49
C ASP A 343 9.37 -17.68 27.38
N TYR A 344 8.45 -16.80 27.71
CA TYR A 344 8.78 -15.39 27.82
C TYR A 344 9.49 -15.10 29.13
N PRO A 345 10.79 -14.68 29.17
CA PRO A 345 11.62 -14.69 30.39
C PRO A 345 11.15 -13.72 31.45
N PHE A 346 10.18 -12.84 31.18
CA PHE A 346 9.69 -11.86 32.15
C PHE A 346 8.35 -12.25 32.79
N ILE A 347 7.80 -13.42 32.45
CA ILE A 347 6.57 -13.98 33.03
C ILE A 347 6.91 -15.38 33.55
N LYS A 348 7.88 -15.48 34.46
CA LYS A 348 8.05 -16.68 35.30
C LYS A 348 7.43 -16.35 36.64
N ASP A 349 6.30 -17.01 36.95
CA ASP A 349 5.77 -17.13 38.29
C ASP A 349 6.75 -17.91 39.21
#